data_4ece620aba39b9f79dff1aee3f398213
#
_entry.id   4ece620aba39b9f79dff1aee3f398213
#
_cell.length_a   1.000
_cell.length_b   1.000
_cell.length_c   1.000
_cell.angle_alpha   90.00
_cell.angle_beta   90.00
_cell.angle_gamma   90.00
#
_symmetry.space_group_name_H-M   'P 1'
#
loop_
_entity.id
_entity.type
_entity.pdbx_description
1 polymer ?
#
loop_
_entity_poly.entity_id
_entity_poly.type
_entity_poly.pdbx_seq_one_letter_code
_entity_poly.pdbx_strand_id
1 'polypeptide(L)'
;MFRNANAFNQDIGGWNTGNVTDMYGMFWSVNSFNQDLNSWNTSSVTGNGMQRMFFGATSFNGNISAWDVSNITNMNYMFSGANAFNQNIGDWDVSNVTTMTETFRNTNNFNQDIGEWDVSNVAAMGGMFRISNGGLESFSQDLSSWCVDDIGSEPSNFNTNTPNASI
;
A
#
# COMPACT_ATOMS: atom_id res chain seq x y z
N MET A 1 15.46 -3.97 6.32
CA MET A 1 16.91 -3.92 5.94
C MET A 1 17.35 -2.48 5.69
N PHE A 2 16.74 -1.71 4.78
CA PHE A 2 17.19 -0.35 4.42
C PHE A 2 16.53 0.78 5.21
N ARG A 3 15.84 0.49 6.29
CA ARG A 3 15.11 1.47 7.10
C ARG A 3 15.99 2.68 7.43
N ASN A 4 15.48 3.90 7.14
CA ASN A 4 16.15 5.19 7.32
C ASN A 4 17.40 5.40 6.45
N ALA A 5 17.69 4.55 5.47
CA ALA A 5 18.77 4.76 4.51
C ALA A 5 18.31 5.78 3.43
N ASN A 6 18.13 7.03 3.81
CA ASN A 6 17.44 8.07 3.02
C ASN A 6 18.00 8.26 1.59
N ALA A 7 19.30 8.06 1.40
CA ALA A 7 19.97 8.24 0.12
C ALA A 7 20.07 6.94 -0.71
N PHE A 8 19.59 5.81 -0.18
CA PHE A 8 19.69 4.54 -0.89
C PHE A 8 18.76 4.53 -2.12
N ASN A 9 19.34 4.29 -3.29
CA ASN A 9 18.61 4.15 -4.55
C ASN A 9 19.34 3.23 -5.54
N GLN A 10 19.99 2.17 -5.06
CA GLN A 10 20.66 1.21 -5.93
C GLN A 10 19.66 0.21 -6.52
N ASP A 11 19.95 -0.23 -7.75
CA ASP A 11 19.18 -1.30 -8.38
C ASP A 11 19.39 -2.63 -7.64
N ILE A 12 18.29 -3.14 -7.12
CA ILE A 12 18.21 -4.42 -6.39
C ILE A 12 17.15 -5.33 -7.00
N GLY A 13 16.60 -4.95 -8.17
CA GLY A 13 15.57 -5.73 -8.86
C GLY A 13 16.00 -7.17 -9.16
N GLY A 14 17.29 -7.40 -9.41
CA GLY A 14 17.83 -8.73 -9.66
C GLY A 14 18.01 -9.64 -8.43
N TRP A 15 17.60 -9.23 -7.25
CA TRP A 15 17.75 -10.07 -6.04
C TRP A 15 16.81 -11.27 -6.07
N ASN A 16 17.32 -12.43 -5.62
CA ASN A 16 16.49 -13.60 -5.40
C ASN A 16 15.77 -13.48 -4.05
N THR A 17 14.47 -13.20 -4.12
CA THR A 17 13.61 -12.97 -2.92
C THR A 17 12.69 -14.15 -2.63
N GLY A 18 12.75 -15.25 -3.41
CA GLY A 18 11.78 -16.34 -3.31
C GLY A 18 11.71 -17.07 -1.95
N ASN A 19 12.73 -16.93 -1.12
CA ASN A 19 12.73 -17.48 0.25
C ASN A 19 12.53 -16.41 1.34
N VAL A 20 12.26 -15.16 0.97
CA VAL A 20 12.02 -14.08 1.94
C VAL A 20 10.58 -14.17 2.43
N THR A 21 10.41 -14.33 3.74
CA THR A 21 9.09 -14.46 4.37
C THR A 21 8.60 -13.19 5.05
N ASP A 22 9.50 -12.21 5.26
CA ASP A 22 9.21 -10.95 5.95
C ASP A 22 9.99 -9.79 5.34
N MET A 23 9.26 -8.78 4.86
CA MET A 23 9.76 -7.53 4.29
C MET A 23 9.30 -6.32 5.12
N TYR A 24 8.85 -6.54 6.38
CA TYR A 24 8.35 -5.49 7.27
C TYR A 24 9.29 -4.27 7.30
N GLY A 25 8.75 -3.10 6.96
CA GLY A 25 9.47 -1.83 7.00
C GLY A 25 10.78 -1.80 6.21
N MET A 26 10.95 -2.65 5.19
CA MET A 26 12.23 -2.78 4.48
C MET A 26 12.73 -1.47 3.92
N PHE A 27 11.85 -0.64 3.37
CA PHE A 27 12.15 0.68 2.81
C PHE A 27 11.56 1.83 3.65
N TRP A 28 11.29 1.61 4.91
CA TRP A 28 10.76 2.65 5.80
C TRP A 28 11.67 3.88 5.84
N SER A 29 11.13 5.04 5.45
CA SER A 29 11.83 6.33 5.34
C SER A 29 13.09 6.27 4.44
N VAL A 30 13.03 5.52 3.35
CA VAL A 30 14.07 5.52 2.32
C VAL A 30 13.66 6.48 1.21
N ASN A 31 13.89 7.77 1.45
CA ASN A 31 13.25 8.85 0.69
C ASN A 31 13.65 8.91 -0.78
N SER A 32 14.85 8.46 -1.15
CA SER A 32 15.35 8.51 -2.53
C SER A 32 15.07 7.22 -3.33
N PHE A 33 14.58 6.17 -2.69
CA PHE A 33 14.42 4.88 -3.36
C PHE A 33 13.29 4.91 -4.39
N ASN A 34 13.64 4.57 -5.63
CA ASN A 34 12.69 4.50 -6.75
C ASN A 34 13.15 3.51 -7.82
N GLN A 35 13.47 2.28 -7.42
CA GLN A 35 13.85 1.22 -8.35
C GLN A 35 12.69 0.27 -8.62
N ASP A 36 12.71 -0.36 -9.78
CA ASP A 36 11.76 -1.39 -10.18
C ASP A 36 12.00 -2.68 -9.38
N LEU A 37 10.94 -3.20 -8.78
CA LEU A 37 10.97 -4.42 -7.98
C LEU A 37 10.01 -5.50 -8.53
N ASN A 38 9.52 -5.32 -9.76
CA ASN A 38 8.50 -6.19 -10.33
C ASN A 38 8.97 -7.65 -10.54
N SER A 39 10.28 -7.86 -10.62
CA SER A 39 10.89 -9.20 -10.73
C SER A 39 11.03 -9.93 -9.39
N TRP A 40 10.75 -9.27 -8.26
CA TRP A 40 10.81 -9.94 -6.96
C TRP A 40 9.71 -10.98 -6.81
N ASN A 41 10.08 -12.18 -6.42
CA ASN A 41 9.12 -13.20 -6.00
C ASN A 41 8.71 -12.94 -4.55
N THR A 42 7.44 -12.60 -4.33
CA THR A 42 6.87 -12.27 -3.02
C THR A 42 5.97 -13.36 -2.45
N SER A 43 5.81 -14.49 -3.16
CA SER A 43 4.87 -15.56 -2.80
C SER A 43 5.12 -16.21 -1.43
N SER A 44 6.35 -16.10 -0.90
CA SER A 44 6.70 -16.60 0.43
C SER A 44 6.48 -15.59 1.56
N VAL A 45 6.18 -14.32 1.23
CA VAL A 45 5.91 -13.28 2.24
C VAL A 45 4.50 -13.47 2.80
N THR A 46 4.35 -13.49 4.13
CA THR A 46 3.09 -13.83 4.77
C THR A 46 2.70 -12.86 5.89
N GLY A 47 1.42 -12.85 6.24
CA GLY A 47 0.91 -12.16 7.42
C GLY A 47 1.21 -10.66 7.44
N ASN A 48 2.07 -10.24 8.37
CA ASN A 48 2.50 -8.84 8.55
C ASN A 48 3.71 -8.46 7.68
N GLY A 49 4.18 -9.35 6.83
CA GLY A 49 5.49 -9.21 6.16
C GLY A 49 5.60 -8.03 5.20
N MET A 50 4.51 -7.37 4.85
CA MET A 50 4.53 -6.14 4.04
C MET A 50 4.08 -4.89 4.80
N GLN A 51 3.75 -5.01 6.11
CA GLN A 51 3.37 -3.85 6.92
C GLN A 51 4.49 -2.80 6.92
N ARG A 52 4.16 -1.53 6.67
CA ARG A 52 5.09 -0.39 6.62
C ARG A 52 6.24 -0.51 5.61
N MET A 53 6.13 -1.39 4.61
CA MET A 53 7.26 -1.67 3.71
C MET A 53 7.81 -0.40 3.05
N PHE A 54 6.97 0.50 2.57
CA PHE A 54 7.32 1.77 1.93
C PHE A 54 6.88 3.00 2.76
N PHE A 55 6.71 2.84 4.07
CA PHE A 55 6.30 3.96 4.94
C PHE A 55 7.27 5.14 4.82
N GLY A 56 6.79 6.29 4.37
CA GLY A 56 7.60 7.48 4.19
C GLY A 56 8.65 7.40 3.07
N ALA A 57 8.57 6.42 2.17
CA ALA A 57 9.42 6.34 0.98
C ALA A 57 8.92 7.32 -0.09
N THR A 58 9.18 8.60 0.10
CA THR A 58 8.52 9.72 -0.60
C THR A 58 8.68 9.72 -2.12
N SER A 59 9.78 9.17 -2.64
CA SER A 59 10.06 9.10 -4.09
C SER A 59 9.66 7.78 -4.73
N PHE A 60 9.22 6.79 -3.94
CA PHE A 60 8.97 5.46 -4.47
C PHE A 60 7.78 5.45 -5.43
N ASN A 61 8.04 5.05 -6.66
CA ASN A 61 7.06 4.77 -7.71
C ASN A 61 7.56 3.64 -8.64
N GLY A 62 8.41 2.73 -8.12
CA GLY A 62 8.87 1.54 -8.85
C GLY A 62 7.73 0.56 -9.08
N ASN A 63 7.80 -0.18 -10.20
CA ASN A 63 6.79 -1.17 -10.54
C ASN A 63 6.82 -2.35 -9.56
N ILE A 64 5.63 -2.75 -9.09
CA ILE A 64 5.38 -3.88 -8.18
C ILE A 64 4.10 -4.62 -8.56
N SER A 65 3.58 -4.42 -9.78
CA SER A 65 2.28 -4.95 -10.21
C SER A 65 2.22 -6.48 -10.23
N ALA A 66 3.35 -7.16 -10.46
CA ALA A 66 3.41 -8.63 -10.49
C ALA A 66 3.61 -9.28 -9.10
N TRP A 67 3.59 -8.51 -8.02
CA TRP A 67 3.75 -9.10 -6.69
C TRP A 67 2.56 -9.97 -6.30
N ASP A 68 2.88 -11.15 -5.78
CA ASP A 68 1.91 -12.00 -5.10
C ASP A 68 1.75 -11.52 -3.65
N VAL A 69 0.56 -11.00 -3.33
CA VAL A 69 0.18 -10.53 -1.99
C VAL A 69 -0.90 -11.39 -1.35
N SER A 70 -1.26 -12.51 -1.99
CA SER A 70 -2.36 -13.39 -1.56
C SER A 70 -2.19 -13.99 -0.16
N ASN A 71 -0.95 -14.06 0.36
CA ASN A 71 -0.66 -14.55 1.71
C ASN A 71 -0.54 -13.43 2.77
N ILE A 72 -0.82 -12.17 2.39
CA ILE A 72 -0.72 -11.02 3.29
C ILE A 72 -2.05 -10.84 4.02
N THR A 73 -1.98 -10.66 5.34
CA THR A 73 -3.15 -10.37 6.17
C THR A 73 -3.16 -8.93 6.71
N ASN A 74 -2.04 -8.23 6.65
CA ASN A 74 -1.89 -6.88 7.20
C ASN A 74 -1.11 -5.97 6.26
N MET A 75 -1.83 -4.97 5.71
CA MET A 75 -1.25 -3.93 4.86
C MET A 75 -1.13 -2.57 5.55
N ASN A 76 -1.25 -2.53 6.90
CA ASN A 76 -1.21 -1.26 7.63
C ASN A 76 0.03 -0.44 7.29
N TYR A 77 -0.19 0.83 6.91
CA TYR A 77 0.84 1.81 6.61
C TYR A 77 1.76 1.45 5.43
N MET A 78 1.42 0.47 4.58
CA MET A 78 2.35 -0.05 3.57
C MET A 78 2.93 1.07 2.69
N PHE A 79 2.11 2.00 2.22
CA PHE A 79 2.47 3.13 1.38
C PHE A 79 2.27 4.49 2.05
N SER A 80 2.00 4.51 3.37
CA SER A 80 1.73 5.77 4.07
C SER A 80 2.90 6.75 3.92
N GLY A 81 2.65 7.92 3.33
CA GLY A 81 3.67 8.92 3.03
C GLY A 81 4.56 8.61 1.80
N ALA A 82 4.26 7.59 1.02
CA ALA A 82 4.91 7.33 -0.27
C ALA A 82 4.31 8.25 -1.35
N ASN A 83 4.60 9.54 -1.28
CA ASN A 83 3.91 10.59 -2.02
C ASN A 83 3.88 10.40 -3.54
N ALA A 84 4.96 9.83 -4.12
CA ALA A 84 5.08 9.62 -5.55
C ALA A 84 4.39 8.35 -6.06
N PHE A 85 3.98 7.43 -5.15
CA PHE A 85 3.47 6.12 -5.53
C PHE A 85 2.15 6.22 -6.29
N ASN A 86 2.14 5.65 -7.50
CA ASN A 86 0.96 5.55 -8.38
C ASN A 86 1.08 4.37 -9.35
N GLN A 87 1.59 3.22 -8.90
CA GLN A 87 1.67 2.03 -9.76
C GLN A 87 0.37 1.23 -9.73
N ASN A 88 0.08 0.58 -10.87
CA ASN A 88 -1.09 -0.28 -10.97
C ASN A 88 -0.93 -1.50 -10.06
N ILE A 89 -1.85 -1.62 -9.10
CA ILE A 89 -1.96 -2.72 -8.14
C ILE A 89 -3.39 -3.29 -8.11
N GLY A 90 -4.22 -2.95 -9.10
CA GLY A 90 -5.62 -3.37 -9.18
C GLY A 90 -5.78 -4.89 -9.24
N ASP A 91 -4.81 -5.60 -9.85
CA ASP A 91 -4.83 -7.06 -9.98
C ASP A 91 -4.34 -7.81 -8.72
N TRP A 92 -3.98 -7.11 -7.65
CA TRP A 92 -3.55 -7.78 -6.42
C TRP A 92 -4.70 -8.53 -5.75
N ASP A 93 -4.44 -9.80 -5.40
CA ASP A 93 -5.36 -10.59 -4.56
C ASP A 93 -5.20 -10.17 -3.09
N VAL A 94 -6.11 -9.31 -2.61
CA VAL A 94 -6.13 -8.83 -1.22
C VAL A 94 -7.18 -9.54 -0.37
N SER A 95 -7.79 -10.61 -0.86
CA SER A 95 -8.91 -11.32 -0.21
C SER A 95 -8.59 -11.86 1.20
N ASN A 96 -7.32 -12.09 1.52
CA ASN A 96 -6.89 -12.50 2.86
C ASN A 96 -6.52 -11.35 3.80
N VAL A 97 -6.57 -10.09 3.33
CA VAL A 97 -6.22 -8.94 4.17
C VAL A 97 -7.33 -8.62 5.15
N THR A 98 -6.97 -8.50 6.43
CA THR A 98 -7.89 -8.18 7.52
C THR A 98 -7.75 -6.75 8.03
N THR A 99 -6.67 -6.05 7.66
CA THR A 99 -6.44 -4.67 8.10
C THR A 99 -5.65 -3.86 7.08
N MET A 100 -6.17 -2.67 6.74
CA MET A 100 -5.62 -1.70 5.78
C MET A 100 -5.51 -0.30 6.40
N THR A 101 -5.35 -0.20 7.73
CA THR A 101 -5.27 1.09 8.42
C THR A 101 -4.13 1.94 7.86
N GLU A 102 -4.45 3.17 7.42
CA GLU A 102 -3.52 4.16 6.88
C GLU A 102 -2.64 3.66 5.72
N THR A 103 -3.09 2.65 4.94
CA THR A 103 -2.30 2.04 3.86
C THR A 103 -1.82 3.08 2.85
N PHE A 104 -2.67 4.01 2.41
CA PHE A 104 -2.35 5.07 1.46
C PHE A 104 -2.43 6.47 2.08
N ARG A 105 -2.31 6.58 3.40
CA ARG A 105 -2.30 7.89 4.05
C ARG A 105 -1.17 8.77 3.51
N ASN A 106 -1.48 10.02 3.10
CA ASN A 106 -0.53 10.94 2.50
C ASN A 106 0.21 10.38 1.27
N THR A 107 -0.41 9.45 0.53
CA THR A 107 0.10 8.97 -0.75
C THR A 107 -0.51 9.82 -1.86
N ASN A 108 -0.02 11.05 -2.00
CA ASN A 108 -0.71 12.15 -2.67
C ASN A 108 -0.96 11.94 -4.17
N ASN A 109 -0.18 11.09 -4.84
CA ASN A 109 -0.34 10.84 -6.28
C ASN A 109 -1.13 9.56 -6.59
N PHE A 110 -1.48 8.76 -5.58
CA PHE A 110 -2.15 7.48 -5.80
C PHE A 110 -3.57 7.70 -6.33
N ASN A 111 -3.83 7.18 -7.53
CA ASN A 111 -5.14 7.22 -8.17
C ASN A 111 -5.35 6.01 -9.10
N GLN A 112 -4.91 4.83 -8.71
CA GLN A 112 -5.13 3.61 -9.48
C GLN A 112 -6.47 2.99 -9.13
N ASP A 113 -7.05 2.32 -10.14
CA ASP A 113 -8.29 1.58 -9.97
C ASP A 113 -8.03 0.34 -9.09
N ILE A 114 -8.69 0.32 -7.95
CA ILE A 114 -8.70 -0.79 -6.97
C ILE A 114 -10.14 -1.19 -6.60
N GLY A 115 -11.11 -0.78 -7.43
CA GLY A 115 -12.53 -1.08 -7.21
C GLY A 115 -12.84 -2.57 -7.16
N GLU A 116 -12.07 -3.39 -7.89
CA GLU A 116 -12.26 -4.85 -7.93
C GLU A 116 -11.58 -5.61 -6.77
N TRP A 117 -10.95 -4.92 -5.82
CA TRP A 117 -10.38 -5.59 -4.64
C TRP A 117 -11.47 -6.25 -3.78
N ASP A 118 -11.30 -7.53 -3.47
CA ASP A 118 -12.12 -8.20 -2.46
C ASP A 118 -11.65 -7.80 -1.06
N VAL A 119 -12.38 -6.86 -0.45
CA VAL A 119 -12.11 -6.34 0.89
C VAL A 119 -13.07 -6.89 1.94
N SER A 120 -13.81 -7.96 1.62
CA SER A 120 -14.84 -8.54 2.49
C SER A 120 -14.32 -9.02 3.85
N ASN A 121 -13.04 -9.38 3.94
CA ASN A 121 -12.39 -9.78 5.19
C ASN A 121 -11.73 -8.62 5.95
N VAL A 122 -11.78 -7.37 5.43
CA VAL A 122 -11.12 -6.24 6.07
C VAL A 122 -11.98 -5.68 7.21
N ALA A 123 -11.51 -5.85 8.44
CA ALA A 123 -12.18 -5.34 9.65
C ALA A 123 -11.69 -3.93 10.07
N ALA A 124 -10.59 -3.44 9.52
CA ALA A 124 -10.05 -2.13 9.87
C ALA A 124 -9.36 -1.44 8.68
N MET A 125 -9.88 -0.25 8.28
CA MET A 125 -9.29 0.60 7.23
C MET A 125 -9.31 2.09 7.59
N GLY A 126 -9.24 2.41 8.89
CA GLY A 126 -9.23 3.80 9.37
C GLY A 126 -8.12 4.62 8.72
N GLY A 127 -8.44 5.81 8.21
CA GLY A 127 -7.49 6.73 7.60
C GLY A 127 -6.81 6.22 6.31
N MET A 128 -7.38 5.20 5.63
CA MET A 128 -6.73 4.54 4.49
C MET A 128 -6.28 5.54 3.41
N PHE A 129 -7.10 6.54 3.08
CA PHE A 129 -6.81 7.59 2.08
C PHE A 129 -6.66 8.98 2.71
N ARG A 130 -6.44 9.07 4.01
CA ARG A 130 -6.34 10.36 4.70
C ARG A 130 -5.18 11.19 4.22
N ILE A 131 -5.43 12.45 3.83
CA ILE A 131 -4.42 13.45 3.54
C ILE A 131 -4.33 14.43 4.71
N SER A 132 -3.17 14.53 5.37
CA SER A 132 -3.01 15.30 6.64
C SER A 132 -2.68 16.78 6.43
N ASN A 133 -2.19 17.21 5.26
CA ASN A 133 -1.59 18.52 5.06
C ASN A 133 -2.26 19.37 3.97
N GLY A 134 -3.54 19.10 3.64
CA GLY A 134 -4.26 19.88 2.63
C GLY A 134 -3.67 19.81 1.22
N GLY A 135 -2.96 18.70 0.92
CA GLY A 135 -2.49 18.40 -0.44
C GLY A 135 -3.65 18.20 -1.39
N LEU A 136 -3.39 18.32 -2.68
CA LEU A 136 -4.38 18.01 -3.72
C LEU A 136 -4.66 16.50 -3.65
N GLU A 137 -5.92 16.20 -3.43
CA GLU A 137 -6.42 14.84 -3.37
C GLU A 137 -6.49 14.28 -4.77
N SER A 138 -5.69 13.27 -5.04
CA SER A 138 -5.67 12.65 -6.35
C SER A 138 -6.64 11.46 -6.45
N PHE A 139 -6.98 10.82 -5.30
CA PHE A 139 -7.79 9.61 -5.32
C PHE A 139 -9.26 9.93 -5.63
N SER A 140 -9.73 9.43 -6.78
CA SER A 140 -11.09 9.66 -7.27
C SER A 140 -11.73 8.40 -7.86
N GLN A 141 -11.21 7.22 -7.53
CA GLN A 141 -11.72 5.96 -8.04
C GLN A 141 -13.02 5.55 -7.37
N ASP A 142 -13.85 4.81 -8.11
CA ASP A 142 -15.10 4.25 -7.62
C ASP A 142 -14.81 3.00 -6.77
N LEU A 143 -15.26 3.02 -5.52
CA LEU A 143 -15.14 1.92 -4.57
C LEU A 143 -16.51 1.35 -4.18
N SER A 144 -17.56 1.66 -4.92
CA SER A 144 -18.94 1.25 -4.60
C SER A 144 -19.15 -0.27 -4.68
N SER A 145 -18.22 -1.02 -5.29
CA SER A 145 -18.23 -2.49 -5.32
C SER A 145 -17.66 -3.14 -4.06
N TRP A 146 -17.00 -2.35 -3.19
CA TRP A 146 -16.40 -2.91 -1.97
C TRP A 146 -17.47 -3.38 -0.99
N CYS A 147 -17.40 -4.68 -0.61
CA CYS A 147 -18.18 -5.24 0.48
C CYS A 147 -17.45 -4.99 1.80
N VAL A 148 -18.02 -4.18 2.68
CA VAL A 148 -17.41 -3.77 3.95
C VAL A 148 -18.27 -4.16 5.16
N ASP A 149 -18.97 -5.28 5.06
CA ASP A 149 -19.92 -5.76 6.08
C ASP A 149 -19.29 -5.98 7.46
N ASP A 150 -18.01 -6.32 7.51
CA ASP A 150 -17.26 -6.51 8.76
C ASP A 150 -16.82 -5.19 9.42
N ILE A 151 -17.03 -4.05 8.73
CA ILE A 151 -16.75 -2.73 9.26
C ILE A 151 -18.03 -2.16 9.88
N GLY A 152 -18.19 -2.33 11.21
CA GLY A 152 -19.43 -1.99 11.92
C GLY A 152 -19.85 -0.52 11.89
N SER A 153 -19.05 0.39 11.34
CA SER A 153 -19.34 1.81 11.11
C SER A 153 -18.34 2.38 10.12
N GLU A 154 -18.69 3.49 9.44
CA GLU A 154 -17.76 4.20 8.56
C GLU A 154 -16.40 4.38 9.23
N PRO A 155 -15.28 3.92 8.60
CA PRO A 155 -13.97 3.99 9.23
C PRO A 155 -13.56 5.43 9.52
N SER A 156 -13.10 5.71 10.72
CA SER A 156 -12.70 7.06 11.12
C SER A 156 -11.65 7.62 10.16
N ASN A 157 -11.88 8.81 9.61
CA ASN A 157 -10.98 9.48 8.68
C ASN A 157 -10.63 8.66 7.42
N PHE A 158 -11.53 7.78 6.95
CA PHE A 158 -11.28 6.94 5.78
C PHE A 158 -10.87 7.78 4.57
N ASN A 159 -11.61 8.83 4.30
CA ASN A 159 -11.45 9.71 3.15
C ASN A 159 -11.48 11.19 3.51
N THR A 160 -10.98 11.61 4.69
CA THR A 160 -10.95 13.05 5.00
C THR A 160 -10.22 13.80 3.90
N ASN A 161 -11.00 14.52 3.09
CA ASN A 161 -10.60 15.33 1.96
C ASN A 161 -10.45 14.57 0.63
N THR A 162 -11.01 13.40 0.40
CA THR A 162 -11.17 12.84 -0.94
C THR A 162 -12.59 13.13 -1.43
N PRO A 163 -12.80 13.94 -2.48
CA PRO A 163 -14.14 14.43 -2.83
C PRO A 163 -15.12 13.35 -3.32
N ASN A 164 -14.65 12.15 -3.66
CA ASN A 164 -15.48 11.13 -4.30
C ASN A 164 -15.29 9.69 -3.81
N ALA A 165 -14.43 9.40 -2.82
CA ALA A 165 -14.34 8.05 -2.26
C ALA A 165 -15.42 7.86 -1.20
N SER A 166 -16.54 7.25 -1.56
CA SER A 166 -17.57 6.75 -0.66
C SER A 166 -17.63 5.24 -0.77
N ILE A 167 -17.75 4.56 0.34
CA ILE A 167 -18.06 3.12 0.45
C ILE A 167 -19.51 2.94 0.87
#